data_bde218f20e900f94868d21b1b240c55d
#
_entry.id   bde218f20e900f94868d21b1b240c55d
#
_cell.length_a   1.000
_cell.length_b   1.000
_cell.length_c   1.000
_cell.angle_alpha   90.00
_cell.angle_beta   90.00
_cell.angle_gamma   90.00
#
_symmetry.space_group_name_H-M   'P 1'
#
loop_
_entity.id
_entity.type
_entity.pdbx_description
1 polymer ?
#
loop_
_entity_poly.entity_id
_entity_poly.type
_entity_poly.pdbx_seq_one_letter_code
_entity_poly.pdbx_strand_id
1 'polypeptide(L)'
;MSQQTTDNRTTAERLFRSEEELAGMPASERIRYRLVTANKRYHANDNISAFVHEGELAELKAEVQAKLQDVLQALVIDTHSDHNTNETAKRVAKMYIEEVFRGRYVPMPAVTEFPNAERLNELMIVGPITIRSACSH
;
A
#
# COMPACT_ATOMS: atom_id res chain seq x y z
N MET A 1 5.07 -8.83 36.08
CA MET A 1 5.22 -7.36 36.11
C MET A 1 5.78 -6.93 34.79
N SER A 2 4.93 -6.56 33.83
CA SER A 2 5.35 -6.03 32.53
C SER A 2 5.69 -4.56 32.69
N GLN A 3 6.98 -4.22 32.55
CA GLN A 3 7.41 -2.83 32.48
C GLN A 3 6.95 -2.28 31.11
N GLN A 4 5.89 -1.49 31.10
CA GLN A 4 5.61 -0.57 30.01
C GLN A 4 6.70 0.50 30.05
N THR A 5 7.68 0.39 29.17
CA THR A 5 8.58 1.49 28.82
C THR A 5 7.74 2.56 28.15
N THR A 6 7.31 3.54 28.89
CA THR A 6 6.72 4.77 28.37
C THR A 6 7.77 5.47 27.52
N ASP A 7 7.57 5.48 26.21
CA ASP A 7 8.39 6.23 25.25
C ASP A 7 8.21 7.74 25.54
N ASN A 8 9.18 8.31 26.22
CA ASN A 8 9.16 9.69 26.72
C ASN A 8 9.66 10.70 25.67
N ARG A 9 9.73 10.29 24.38
CA ARG A 9 10.14 11.18 23.30
C ARG A 9 9.07 12.24 23.01
N THR A 10 9.52 13.47 22.75
CA THR A 10 8.64 14.56 22.32
C THR A 10 7.99 14.24 20.97
N THR A 11 6.90 14.91 20.64
CA THR A 11 6.20 14.72 19.34
C THR A 11 7.14 14.96 18.14
N ALA A 12 8.09 15.89 18.28
CA ALA A 12 9.10 16.16 17.25
C ALA A 12 10.11 15.02 17.13
N GLU A 13 10.57 14.43 18.25
CA GLU A 13 11.49 13.28 18.27
C GLU A 13 10.82 11.99 17.76
N ARG A 14 9.51 11.87 17.88
CA ARG A 14 8.75 10.77 17.27
C ARG A 14 8.64 10.87 15.74
N LEU A 15 8.81 12.06 15.20
CA LEU A 15 8.76 12.32 13.76
C LEU A 15 10.12 12.13 13.05
N PHE A 16 11.23 12.13 13.81
CA PHE A 16 12.58 11.96 13.25
C PHE A 16 13.17 10.64 13.74
N ARG A 17 13.14 9.62 12.88
CA ARG A 17 13.79 8.33 13.10
C ARG A 17 15.11 8.27 12.33
N SER A 18 16.12 7.61 12.89
CA SER A 18 17.36 7.38 12.18
C SER A 18 17.16 6.41 11.02
N GLU A 19 18.06 6.45 10.02
CA GLU A 19 18.02 5.51 8.90
C GLU A 19 18.13 4.06 9.35
N GLU A 20 18.91 3.78 10.42
CA GLU A 20 19.02 2.45 11.01
C GLU A 20 17.71 1.97 11.65
N GLU A 21 17.01 2.87 12.36
CA GLU A 21 15.68 2.55 12.93
C GLU A 21 14.66 2.26 11.81
N LEU A 22 14.69 3.04 10.73
CA LEU A 22 13.81 2.82 9.58
C LEU A 22 14.11 1.51 8.87
N ALA A 23 15.39 1.17 8.69
CA ALA A 23 15.79 -0.09 8.03
C ALA A 23 15.31 -1.33 8.79
N GLY A 24 15.20 -1.26 10.13
CA GLY A 24 14.70 -2.35 10.98
C GLY A 24 13.16 -2.47 11.00
N MET A 25 12.43 -1.54 10.38
CA MET A 25 10.96 -1.53 10.40
C MET A 25 10.34 -2.32 9.25
N PRO A 26 9.11 -2.83 9.45
CA PRO A 26 8.32 -3.37 8.35
C PRO A 26 8.11 -2.34 7.23
N ALA A 27 7.94 -2.81 5.99
CA ALA A 27 7.72 -1.94 4.82
C ALA A 27 6.51 -1.01 5.01
N SER A 28 5.42 -1.50 5.59
CA SER A 28 4.23 -0.69 5.88
C SER A 28 4.52 0.50 6.79
N GLU A 29 5.37 0.32 7.80
CA GLU A 29 5.74 1.39 8.73
C GLU A 29 6.69 2.40 8.11
N ARG A 30 7.66 1.95 7.30
CA ARG A 30 8.56 2.83 6.55
C ARG A 30 7.79 3.73 5.58
N ILE A 31 6.87 3.15 4.83
CA ILE A 31 6.02 3.90 3.90
C ILE A 31 5.13 4.89 4.66
N ARG A 32 4.50 4.46 5.74
CA ARG A 32 3.68 5.33 6.59
C ARG A 32 4.49 6.49 7.17
N TYR A 33 5.68 6.22 7.64
CA TYR A 33 6.59 7.24 8.14
C TYR A 33 6.87 8.33 7.10
N ARG A 34 7.20 7.95 5.87
CA ARG A 34 7.43 8.91 4.77
C ARG A 34 6.20 9.73 4.44
N LEU A 35 5.02 9.11 4.41
CA LEU A 35 3.75 9.79 4.17
C LEU A 35 3.44 10.82 5.27
N VAL A 36 3.58 10.44 6.52
CA VAL A 36 3.33 11.31 7.68
C VAL A 36 4.33 12.46 7.72
N THR A 37 5.61 12.19 7.52
CA THR A 37 6.67 13.20 7.51
C THR A 37 6.48 14.21 6.38
N ALA A 38 6.01 13.76 5.22
CA ALA A 38 5.69 14.62 4.09
C ALA A 38 4.31 15.29 4.19
N ASN A 39 3.60 15.10 5.30
CA ASN A 39 2.22 15.58 5.51
C ASN A 39 1.28 15.20 4.36
N LYS A 40 1.39 13.96 3.88
CA LYS A 40 0.58 13.42 2.79
C LYS A 40 -0.56 12.58 3.33
N ARG A 41 -1.75 12.82 2.80
CA ARG A 41 -2.91 11.98 3.04
C ARG A 41 -2.70 10.60 2.40
N TYR A 42 -3.16 9.56 3.08
CA TYR A 42 -3.06 8.17 2.60
C TYR A 42 -4.34 7.37 2.85
N HIS A 43 -5.48 7.98 2.50
CA HIS A 43 -6.77 7.28 2.51
C HIS A 43 -6.77 6.12 1.51
N ALA A 44 -7.74 5.21 1.62
CA ALA A 44 -7.76 3.98 0.83
C ALA A 44 -7.63 4.19 -0.69
N ASN A 45 -8.23 5.27 -1.21
CA ASN A 45 -8.23 5.59 -2.64
C ASN A 45 -7.09 6.54 -3.07
N ASP A 46 -6.21 6.94 -2.15
CA ASP A 46 -5.08 7.79 -2.50
C ASP A 46 -3.95 6.97 -3.14
N ASN A 47 -3.36 7.49 -4.21
CA ASN A 47 -2.13 6.92 -4.77
C ASN A 47 -0.94 7.31 -3.89
N ILE A 48 -0.18 6.33 -3.44
CA ILE A 48 1.00 6.52 -2.58
C ILE A 48 2.31 6.03 -3.23
N SER A 49 2.27 5.74 -4.53
CA SER A 49 3.40 5.13 -5.25
C SER A 49 4.71 5.92 -5.12
N ALA A 50 4.65 7.26 -5.05
CA ALA A 50 5.82 8.10 -4.86
C ALA A 50 6.54 7.89 -3.51
N PHE A 51 5.89 7.25 -2.55
CA PHE A 51 6.42 6.96 -1.21
C PHE A 51 6.81 5.49 -1.02
N VAL A 52 6.63 4.67 -2.04
CA VAL A 52 7.03 3.26 -2.08
C VAL A 52 8.34 3.15 -2.84
N HIS A 53 9.40 2.76 -2.17
CA HIS A 53 10.72 2.60 -2.79
C HIS A 53 10.83 1.26 -3.51
N GLU A 54 11.85 1.15 -4.35
CA GLU A 54 12.13 -0.08 -5.09
C GLU A 54 12.27 -1.28 -4.13
N GLY A 55 11.63 -2.39 -4.45
CA GLY A 55 11.62 -3.60 -3.62
C GLY A 55 10.61 -3.60 -2.46
N GLU A 56 10.19 -2.43 -1.95
CA GLU A 56 9.28 -2.36 -0.79
C GLU A 56 7.88 -2.92 -1.07
N LEU A 57 7.43 -2.91 -2.32
CA LEU A 57 6.12 -3.50 -2.63
C LEU A 57 6.13 -5.02 -2.45
N ALA A 58 7.25 -5.68 -2.75
CA ALA A 58 7.41 -7.12 -2.48
C ALA A 58 7.45 -7.42 -0.98
N GLU A 59 8.15 -6.59 -0.20
CA GLU A 59 8.18 -6.69 1.27
C GLU A 59 6.79 -6.45 1.87
N LEU A 60 6.08 -5.42 1.39
CA LEU A 60 4.71 -5.13 1.82
C LEU A 60 3.76 -6.30 1.53
N LYS A 61 3.90 -6.92 0.36
CA LYS A 61 3.11 -8.12 0.01
C LYS A 61 3.40 -9.29 0.95
N ALA A 62 4.67 -9.52 1.29
CA ALA A 62 5.06 -10.55 2.25
C ALA A 62 4.52 -10.25 3.67
N GLU A 63 4.54 -8.98 4.10
CA GLU A 63 3.97 -8.55 5.36
C GLU A 63 2.45 -8.78 5.40
N VAL A 64 1.72 -8.41 4.35
CA VAL A 64 0.28 -8.65 4.22
C VAL A 64 -0.03 -10.14 4.23
N GLN A 65 0.77 -10.96 3.55
CA GLN A 65 0.64 -12.42 3.56
C GLN A 65 0.76 -12.99 4.98
N ALA A 66 1.76 -12.55 5.76
CA ALA A 66 1.94 -12.99 7.13
C ALA A 66 0.73 -12.65 8.00
N LYS A 67 0.21 -11.41 7.90
CA LYS A 67 -0.97 -10.99 8.65
C LYS A 67 -2.25 -11.74 8.24
N LEU A 68 -2.41 -12.07 6.96
CA LEU A 68 -3.51 -12.91 6.48
C LEU A 68 -3.39 -14.35 6.99
N GLN A 69 -2.16 -14.86 7.11
CA GLN A 69 -1.91 -16.16 7.74
C GLN A 69 -2.35 -16.15 9.21
N ASP A 70 -2.04 -15.09 9.94
CA ASP A 70 -2.49 -14.92 11.33
C ASP A 70 -4.02 -14.88 11.42
N VAL A 71 -4.69 -14.22 10.47
CA VAL A 71 -6.18 -14.22 10.41
C VAL A 71 -6.74 -15.61 10.21
N LEU A 72 -6.17 -16.41 9.27
CA LEU A 72 -6.62 -17.77 9.04
C LEU A 72 -6.42 -18.66 10.28
N GLN A 73 -5.30 -18.49 10.97
CA GLN A 73 -5.02 -19.21 12.21
C GLN A 73 -5.99 -18.80 13.34
N ALA A 74 -6.33 -17.51 13.44
CA ALA A 74 -7.32 -17.02 14.41
C ALA A 74 -8.73 -17.57 14.14
N LEU A 75 -9.05 -17.87 12.87
CA LEU A 75 -10.27 -18.56 12.47
C LEU A 75 -10.23 -20.09 12.72
N VAL A 76 -9.14 -20.58 13.30
CA VAL A 76 -8.92 -22.02 13.57
C VAL A 76 -8.89 -22.87 12.29
N ILE A 77 -8.33 -22.33 11.22
CA ILE A 77 -8.16 -23.02 9.95
C ILE A 77 -6.78 -23.67 9.90
N ASP A 78 -6.72 -24.97 9.61
CA ASP A 78 -5.45 -25.67 9.40
C ASP A 78 -4.87 -25.32 8.01
N THR A 79 -3.94 -24.40 7.99
CA THR A 79 -3.26 -23.97 6.77
C THR A 79 -2.03 -24.80 6.43
N HIS A 80 -1.68 -25.81 7.22
CA HIS A 80 -0.52 -26.67 6.99
C HIS A 80 -0.90 -27.99 6.32
N SER A 81 -1.94 -28.67 6.83
CA SER A 81 -2.36 -29.97 6.33
C SER A 81 -3.41 -29.87 5.23
N ASP A 82 -4.19 -28.80 5.22
CA ASP A 82 -5.21 -28.56 4.19
C ASP A 82 -4.60 -27.93 2.94
N HIS A 83 -4.45 -28.72 1.88
CA HIS A 83 -3.93 -28.27 0.58
C HIS A 83 -4.82 -27.21 -0.10
N ASN A 84 -6.07 -27.04 0.31
CA ASN A 84 -6.94 -25.99 -0.24
C ASN A 84 -6.63 -24.63 0.37
N THR A 85 -6.11 -24.58 1.59
CA THR A 85 -5.89 -23.35 2.36
C THR A 85 -4.42 -22.98 2.56
N ASN A 86 -3.48 -23.88 2.32
CA ASN A 86 -2.04 -23.65 2.54
C ASN A 86 -1.45 -22.48 1.75
N GLU A 87 -1.96 -22.16 0.57
CA GLU A 87 -1.54 -21.04 -0.29
C GLU A 87 -2.52 -19.85 -0.23
N THR A 88 -3.58 -19.91 0.59
CA THR A 88 -4.64 -18.89 0.59
C THR A 88 -4.10 -17.52 0.99
N ALA A 89 -3.33 -17.41 2.06
CA ALA A 89 -2.77 -16.12 2.50
C ALA A 89 -1.91 -15.47 1.41
N LYS A 90 -1.10 -16.24 0.71
CA LYS A 90 -0.25 -15.77 -0.39
C LYS A 90 -1.07 -15.28 -1.59
N ARG A 91 -2.09 -16.05 -1.99
CA ARG A 91 -2.97 -15.68 -3.11
C ARG A 91 -3.77 -14.42 -2.81
N VAL A 92 -4.31 -14.31 -1.60
CA VAL A 92 -5.08 -13.14 -1.17
C VAL A 92 -4.19 -11.90 -1.05
N ALA A 93 -2.98 -12.03 -0.50
CA ALA A 93 -2.03 -10.92 -0.43
C ALA A 93 -1.67 -10.42 -1.84
N LYS A 94 -1.41 -11.34 -2.78
CA LYS A 94 -1.15 -11.00 -4.19
C LYS A 94 -2.34 -10.26 -4.80
N MET A 95 -3.55 -10.78 -4.63
CA MET A 95 -4.77 -10.17 -5.13
C MET A 95 -4.95 -8.74 -4.60
N TYR A 96 -4.76 -8.51 -3.29
CA TYR A 96 -4.89 -7.18 -2.72
C TYR A 96 -3.87 -6.19 -3.28
N ILE A 97 -2.61 -6.56 -3.34
CA ILE A 97 -1.53 -5.66 -3.76
C ILE A 97 -1.54 -5.43 -5.28
N GLU A 98 -1.73 -6.49 -6.07
CA GLU A 98 -1.52 -6.44 -7.53
C GLU A 98 -2.81 -6.19 -8.32
N GLU A 99 -3.99 -6.37 -7.71
CA GLU A 99 -5.27 -6.22 -8.39
C GLU A 99 -6.17 -5.19 -7.70
N VAL A 100 -6.65 -5.46 -6.47
CA VAL A 100 -7.66 -4.64 -5.78
C VAL A 100 -7.13 -3.23 -5.50
N PHE A 101 -5.93 -3.13 -4.92
CA PHE A 101 -5.30 -1.85 -4.55
C PHE A 101 -4.16 -1.44 -5.49
N ARG A 102 -4.07 -2.03 -6.67
CA ARG A 102 -3.00 -1.73 -7.62
C ARG A 102 -2.85 -0.23 -7.90
N GLY A 103 -3.95 0.46 -8.10
CA GLY A 103 -3.95 1.90 -8.37
C GLY A 103 -3.37 2.76 -7.24
N ARG A 104 -3.26 2.20 -6.03
CA ARG A 104 -2.63 2.84 -4.88
C ARG A 104 -1.11 2.83 -4.96
N TYR A 105 -0.53 1.76 -5.53
CA TYR A 105 0.90 1.46 -5.49
C TYR A 105 1.63 1.67 -6.82
N VAL A 106 0.89 1.80 -7.91
CA VAL A 106 1.45 1.99 -9.24
C VAL A 106 1.36 3.47 -9.63
N PRO A 107 2.44 4.06 -10.18
CA PRO A 107 2.41 5.44 -10.66
C PRO A 107 1.26 5.65 -11.65
N MET A 108 0.64 6.82 -11.58
CA MET A 108 -0.35 7.22 -12.57
C MET A 108 0.31 7.32 -13.96
N PRO A 109 -0.37 6.90 -15.03
CA PRO A 109 0.15 7.08 -16.38
C PRO A 109 0.36 8.57 -16.66
N ALA A 110 1.39 8.86 -17.44
CA ALA A 110 1.65 10.23 -17.87
C ALA A 110 0.49 10.73 -18.75
N VAL A 111 0.04 11.95 -18.46
CA VAL A 111 -0.94 12.64 -19.28
C VAL A 111 -0.19 13.51 -20.29
N THR A 112 -0.50 13.32 -21.58
CA THR A 112 0.03 14.19 -22.63
C THR A 112 -0.98 15.27 -22.93
N GLU A 113 -0.63 16.50 -22.75
CA GLU A 113 -1.44 17.65 -23.11
C GLU A 113 -1.01 18.19 -24.46
N PHE A 114 -1.96 18.47 -25.33
CA PHE A 114 -1.73 19.11 -26.61
C PHE A 114 -2.39 20.49 -26.61
N PRO A 115 -1.69 21.55 -27.04
CA PRO A 115 -2.32 22.84 -27.20
C PRO A 115 -3.38 22.76 -28.30
N ASN A 116 -4.56 23.32 -28.03
CA ASN A 116 -5.61 23.45 -29.03
C ASN A 116 -5.27 24.59 -30.01
N ALA A 117 -4.26 24.35 -30.87
CA ALA A 117 -3.74 25.32 -31.80
C ALA A 117 -4.80 25.78 -32.84
N GLU A 118 -5.66 24.86 -33.23
CA GLU A 118 -6.74 25.09 -34.20
C GLU A 118 -7.99 25.74 -33.59
N ARG A 119 -8.00 25.96 -32.25
CA ARG A 119 -9.16 26.50 -31.51
C ARG A 119 -10.47 25.79 -31.80
N LEU A 120 -10.42 24.47 -31.94
CA LEU A 120 -11.58 23.63 -32.16
C LEU A 120 -12.44 23.58 -30.90
N ASN A 121 -13.73 23.96 -31.04
CA ASN A 121 -14.70 23.87 -29.96
C ASN A 121 -15.54 22.59 -30.09
N GLU A 122 -14.94 21.53 -30.55
CA GLU A 122 -15.61 20.24 -30.78
C GLU A 122 -15.45 19.33 -29.56
N LEU A 123 -16.48 18.53 -29.33
CA LEU A 123 -16.44 17.49 -28.30
C LEU A 123 -15.59 16.33 -28.80
N MET A 124 -14.47 16.06 -28.13
CA MET A 124 -13.69 14.87 -28.37
C MET A 124 -14.09 13.77 -27.38
N ILE A 125 -14.50 12.62 -27.90
CA ILE A 125 -14.84 11.44 -27.11
C ILE A 125 -13.74 10.41 -27.31
N VAL A 126 -13.09 10.01 -26.23
CA VAL A 126 -12.08 8.94 -26.20
C VAL A 126 -12.65 7.74 -25.47
N GLY A 127 -12.71 6.60 -26.14
CA GLY A 127 -13.22 5.36 -25.55
C GLY A 127 -12.96 4.14 -26.45
N PRO A 128 -13.18 2.94 -25.93
CA PRO A 128 -13.56 2.62 -24.55
C PRO A 128 -12.38 2.69 -23.58
N ILE A 129 -12.63 3.18 -22.36
CA ILE A 129 -11.64 3.19 -21.29
C ILE A 129 -12.09 2.20 -20.20
N THR A 130 -11.28 1.17 -19.95
CA THR A 130 -11.57 0.21 -18.90
C THR A 130 -11.11 0.75 -17.54
N ILE A 131 -12.04 0.94 -16.62
CA ILE A 131 -11.77 1.34 -15.25
C ILE A 131 -11.98 0.14 -14.32
N ARG A 132 -11.00 -0.14 -13.46
CA ARG A 132 -11.16 -1.06 -12.33
C ARG A 132 -11.21 -0.23 -11.06
N SER A 133 -12.30 -0.34 -10.32
CA SER A 133 -12.49 0.35 -9.07
C SER A 133 -12.98 -0.63 -8.02
N ALA A 134 -12.42 -0.53 -6.81
CA ALA A 134 -12.89 -1.25 -5.65
C ALA A 134 -13.40 -0.25 -4.61
N CYS A 135 -14.52 -0.59 -3.97
CA CYS A 135 -15.04 0.22 -2.85
C CYS A 135 -14.14 0.04 -1.63
N SER A 136 -13.89 1.14 -0.89
CA SER A 136 -13.03 1.13 0.29
C SER A 136 -13.76 0.83 1.59
N HIS A 137 -15.08 0.60 1.55
CA HIS A 137 -15.94 0.33 2.71
C HIS A 137 -16.86 -0.86 2.51
#